data_6b5253b96ca01ef499009ad5acfabddf
#
_entry.id   6b5253b96ca01ef499009ad5acfabddf
#
_cell.length_a   1.000
_cell.length_b   1.000
_cell.length_c   1.000
_cell.angle_alpha   90.00
_cell.angle_beta   90.00
_cell.angle_gamma   90.00
#
_symmetry.space_group_name_H-M   'P 1'
#
loop_
_entity.id
_entity.type
_entity.pdbx_description
1 polymer ?
#
loop_
_entity_poly.entity_id
_entity_poly.type
_entity_poly.pdbx_seq_one_letter_code
_entity_poly.pdbx_strand_id
1 'polypeptide(L)'
;MEFERINPLTQEAASKAAAMSPAEARAVADRAANAFPGWSTLGPNARRALLMNAAAALEARKDDFVRAMTTEVGATAGWAMFNLMLAAGMIREAAALTTQIGGEVIPSDKPGCLALTLREPVGVILGIAPWNAPIILGVRAIAVPLACGNSVILKASELCPRTHSLIIEAFASAGFPAGVVNIVTNAPKDAADVVGALIDHPAVRRINFTGSTAVGRIIAKRAAEHLKPCLLELGGKAPLLVLEDADLDEAVKAAAFGAFMNQGQICMSTERIIVVDAVAADFVKRFAAKAKSLATGDPREGKTPLGAVVDQKTVKHVNSLIDDATAKGATIIAGSKADHVLMPATVVDGVTKSMNIYRDESFGPVVGIIRAKDEADAIRIANDSEY
;
A
#
# COMPACT_ATOMS: atom_id res chain seq x y z
N MET A 1 8.71 8.38 24.97
CA MET A 1 9.94 7.81 24.34
C MET A 1 9.88 8.05 22.84
N GLU A 2 11.03 8.04 22.15
CA GLU A 2 11.10 8.12 20.70
C GLU A 2 11.74 6.86 20.13
N PHE A 3 11.48 6.58 18.85
CA PHE A 3 12.19 5.57 18.08
C PHE A 3 12.72 6.18 16.78
N GLU A 4 13.73 5.57 16.22
CA GLU A 4 14.36 6.01 14.98
C GLU A 4 14.01 5.07 13.84
N ARG A 5 13.65 5.65 12.68
CA ARG A 5 13.68 4.95 11.42
C ARG A 5 15.08 5.05 10.81
N ILE A 6 15.67 3.93 10.50
CA ILE A 6 17.00 3.86 9.89
C ILE A 6 16.88 3.86 8.37
N ASN A 7 17.66 4.67 7.68
CA ASN A 7 17.74 4.69 6.22
C ASN A 7 18.26 3.33 5.73
N PRO A 8 17.56 2.63 4.82
CA PRO A 8 17.95 1.31 4.39
C PRO A 8 19.33 1.25 3.71
N LEU A 9 19.74 2.36 3.07
CA LEU A 9 21.00 2.42 2.31
C LEU A 9 22.17 2.89 3.16
N THR A 10 22.03 4.01 3.91
CA THR A 10 23.13 4.61 4.67
C THR A 10 23.30 4.05 6.07
N GLN A 11 22.30 3.37 6.59
CA GLN A 11 22.22 2.88 7.98
C GLN A 11 22.27 4.00 9.03
N GLU A 12 22.02 5.24 8.64
CA GLU A 12 21.86 6.39 9.53
C GLU A 12 20.38 6.63 9.87
N ALA A 13 20.13 7.42 10.92
CA ALA A 13 18.76 7.80 11.26
C ALA A 13 18.13 8.66 10.16
N ALA A 14 17.09 8.17 9.52
CA ALA A 14 16.31 8.88 8.50
C ALA A 14 15.29 9.83 9.12
N SER A 15 14.62 9.39 10.19
CA SER A 15 13.63 10.17 10.92
C SER A 15 13.44 9.64 12.35
N LYS A 16 12.79 10.46 13.19
CA LYS A 16 12.41 10.10 14.57
C LYS A 16 10.91 10.29 14.75
N ALA A 17 10.31 9.46 15.58
CA ALA A 17 8.90 9.58 15.92
C ALA A 17 8.64 9.13 17.37
N ALA A 18 7.50 9.55 17.91
CA ALA A 18 7.08 9.14 19.24
C ALA A 18 6.82 7.62 19.28
N ALA A 19 7.36 6.94 20.28
CA ALA A 19 7.05 5.56 20.59
C ALA A 19 5.86 5.55 21.56
N MET A 20 4.65 5.72 21.03
CA MET A 20 3.44 5.75 21.85
C MET A 20 3.18 4.39 22.47
N SER A 21 2.79 4.41 23.75
CA SER A 21 2.30 3.25 24.48
C SER A 21 0.84 2.92 24.12
N PRO A 22 0.34 1.72 24.47
CA PRO A 22 -1.08 1.39 24.34
C PRO A 22 -2.02 2.38 25.05
N ALA A 23 -1.61 2.95 26.19
CA ALA A 23 -2.40 3.95 26.93
C ALA A 23 -2.50 5.28 26.16
N GLU A 24 -1.38 5.75 25.59
CA GLU A 24 -1.37 6.96 24.75
C GLU A 24 -2.19 6.77 23.47
N ALA A 25 -2.15 5.57 22.86
CA ALA A 25 -2.99 5.23 21.71
C ALA A 25 -4.49 5.26 22.05
N ARG A 26 -4.88 4.76 23.24
CA ARG A 26 -6.27 4.89 23.74
C ARG A 26 -6.67 6.35 23.91
N ALA A 27 -5.81 7.18 24.48
CA ALA A 27 -6.08 8.62 24.61
C ALA A 27 -6.24 9.34 23.26
N VAL A 28 -5.56 8.86 22.20
CA VAL A 28 -5.81 9.33 20.81
C VAL A 28 -7.21 8.92 20.36
N ALA A 29 -7.66 7.71 20.66
CA ALA A 29 -9.01 7.25 20.31
C ALA A 29 -10.10 8.02 21.06
N ASP A 30 -9.89 8.34 22.34
CA ASP A 30 -10.78 9.22 23.10
C ASP A 30 -10.87 10.62 22.48
N ARG A 31 -9.74 11.20 22.09
CA ARG A 31 -9.69 12.50 21.41
C ARG A 31 -10.44 12.49 20.08
N ALA A 32 -10.30 11.43 19.29
CA ALA A 32 -11.03 11.25 18.04
C ALA A 32 -12.55 11.09 18.28
N ALA A 33 -12.94 10.39 19.34
CA ALA A 33 -14.32 10.21 19.75
C ALA A 33 -14.96 11.54 20.18
N ASN A 34 -14.24 12.35 20.95
CA ASN A 34 -14.71 13.66 21.41
C ASN A 34 -14.89 14.67 20.26
N ALA A 35 -14.08 14.57 19.19
CA ALA A 35 -14.21 15.42 18.01
C ALA A 35 -15.33 14.98 17.04
N PHE A 36 -15.71 13.71 17.07
CA PHE A 36 -16.66 13.11 16.14
C PHE A 36 -18.02 13.82 16.08
N PRO A 37 -18.73 14.17 17.19
CA PRO A 37 -20.05 14.80 17.10
C PRO A 37 -20.04 16.11 16.31
N GLY A 38 -19.07 16.99 16.55
CA GLY A 38 -18.95 18.25 15.83
C GLY A 38 -18.63 18.08 14.35
N TRP A 39 -17.80 17.08 14.03
CA TRP A 39 -17.45 16.78 12.65
C TRP A 39 -18.59 16.10 11.88
N SER A 40 -19.28 15.15 12.49
CA SER A 40 -20.35 14.38 11.84
C SER A 40 -21.54 15.23 11.44
N THR A 41 -21.80 16.31 12.18
CA THR A 41 -22.90 17.26 11.90
C THR A 41 -22.50 18.36 10.91
N LEU A 42 -21.22 18.47 10.56
CA LEU A 42 -20.76 19.47 9.59
C LEU A 42 -21.35 19.16 8.20
N GLY A 43 -21.89 20.17 7.53
CA GLY A 43 -22.53 20.02 6.23
C GLY A 43 -21.57 19.52 5.13
N PRO A 44 -22.08 18.85 4.09
CA PRO A 44 -21.25 18.22 3.05
C PRO A 44 -20.34 19.22 2.32
N ASN A 45 -20.81 20.44 2.04
CA ASN A 45 -20.01 21.45 1.37
C ASN A 45 -18.84 21.96 2.21
N ALA A 46 -19.02 22.07 3.54
CA ALA A 46 -17.94 22.45 4.45
C ALA A 46 -16.87 21.35 4.52
N ARG A 47 -17.27 20.08 4.63
CA ARG A 47 -16.32 18.94 4.56
C ARG A 47 -15.59 18.91 3.22
N ARG A 48 -16.30 19.14 2.09
CA ARG A 48 -15.70 19.24 0.76
C ARG A 48 -14.62 20.32 0.70
N ALA A 49 -14.90 21.52 1.20
CA ALA A 49 -13.94 22.62 1.20
C ALA A 49 -12.66 22.27 1.96
N LEU A 50 -12.78 21.68 3.15
CA LEU A 50 -11.63 21.25 3.95
C LEU A 50 -10.83 20.15 3.26
N LEU A 51 -11.48 19.18 2.62
CA LEU A 51 -10.78 18.14 1.84
C LEU A 51 -10.04 18.76 0.63
N MET A 52 -10.65 19.68 -0.08
CA MET A 52 -9.97 20.37 -1.19
C MET A 52 -8.74 21.16 -0.72
N ASN A 53 -8.85 21.85 0.43
CA ASN A 53 -7.70 22.50 1.06
C ASN A 53 -6.60 21.50 1.46
N ALA A 54 -6.98 20.33 1.98
CA ALA A 54 -6.03 19.28 2.34
C ALA A 54 -5.27 18.74 1.11
N ALA A 55 -5.93 18.58 -0.03
CA ALA A 55 -5.27 18.19 -1.27
C ALA A 55 -4.21 19.21 -1.69
N ALA A 56 -4.55 20.50 -1.66
CA ALA A 56 -3.61 21.59 -1.98
C ALA A 56 -2.45 21.67 -0.96
N ALA A 57 -2.74 21.52 0.33
CA ALA A 57 -1.73 21.51 1.38
C ALA A 57 -0.76 20.32 1.28
N LEU A 58 -1.27 19.16 0.83
CA LEU A 58 -0.44 17.99 0.55
C LEU A 58 0.53 18.26 -0.60
N GLU A 59 0.04 18.79 -1.72
CA GLU A 59 0.85 19.12 -2.90
C GLU A 59 1.90 20.19 -2.60
N ALA A 60 1.58 21.17 -1.77
CA ALA A 60 2.51 22.23 -1.36
C ALA A 60 3.73 21.70 -0.59
N ARG A 61 3.67 20.48 -0.01
CA ARG A 61 4.76 19.83 0.72
C ARG A 61 5.56 18.82 -0.12
N LYS A 62 5.53 18.98 -1.43
CA LYS A 62 6.15 18.07 -2.40
C LYS A 62 7.57 17.66 -2.02
N ASP A 63 8.44 18.63 -1.75
CA ASP A 63 9.86 18.36 -1.50
C ASP A 63 10.10 17.64 -0.17
N ASP A 64 9.25 17.90 0.83
CA ASP A 64 9.31 17.20 2.11
C ASP A 64 8.90 15.73 1.95
N PHE A 65 7.84 15.43 1.17
CA PHE A 65 7.42 14.07 0.88
C PHE A 65 8.45 13.29 0.07
N VAL A 66 9.02 13.92 -0.98
CA VAL A 66 10.08 13.30 -1.78
C VAL A 66 11.26 12.95 -0.89
N ARG A 67 11.72 13.89 -0.06
CA ARG A 67 12.84 13.67 0.86
C ARG A 67 12.54 12.56 1.86
N ALA A 68 11.36 12.60 2.51
CA ALA A 68 10.97 11.60 3.49
C ALA A 68 10.92 10.19 2.89
N MET A 69 10.24 10.00 1.75
CA MET A 69 10.15 8.69 1.11
C MET A 69 11.51 8.17 0.63
N THR A 70 12.34 9.04 0.07
CA THR A 70 13.68 8.66 -0.39
C THR A 70 14.56 8.20 0.77
N THR A 71 14.50 8.86 1.91
CA THR A 71 15.35 8.54 3.07
C THR A 71 14.77 7.42 3.93
N GLU A 72 13.46 7.36 4.13
CA GLU A 72 12.83 6.36 5.01
C GLU A 72 12.70 4.98 4.35
N VAL A 73 12.31 4.93 3.08
CA VAL A 73 11.97 3.66 2.42
C VAL A 73 12.79 3.35 1.16
N GLY A 74 13.75 4.21 0.80
CA GLY A 74 14.61 3.99 -0.36
C GLY A 74 13.90 4.17 -1.71
N ALA A 75 12.74 4.83 -1.72
CA ALA A 75 11.96 5.07 -2.92
C ALA A 75 12.64 6.11 -3.85
N THR A 76 12.46 5.96 -5.15
CA THR A 76 12.88 6.99 -6.11
C THR A 76 12.01 8.24 -6.00
N ALA A 77 12.55 9.40 -6.38
CA ALA A 77 11.80 10.65 -6.44
C ALA A 77 10.56 10.54 -7.36
N GLY A 78 10.68 9.80 -8.46
CA GLY A 78 9.56 9.53 -9.38
C GLY A 78 8.41 8.80 -8.69
N TRP A 79 8.71 7.77 -7.89
CA TRP A 79 7.70 7.05 -7.11
C TRP A 79 7.07 7.92 -6.03
N ALA A 80 7.87 8.74 -5.33
CA ALA A 80 7.35 9.67 -4.33
C ALA A 80 6.40 10.71 -4.95
N MET A 81 6.75 11.26 -6.12
CA MET A 81 5.89 12.18 -6.86
C MET A 81 4.60 11.54 -7.33
N PHE A 82 4.66 10.31 -7.86
CA PHE A 82 3.46 9.56 -8.24
C PHE A 82 2.53 9.35 -7.03
N ASN A 83 3.10 8.95 -5.88
CA ASN A 83 2.34 8.82 -4.64
C ASN A 83 1.64 10.12 -4.26
N LEU A 84 2.35 11.23 -4.30
CA LEU A 84 1.80 12.54 -3.93
C LEU A 84 0.64 12.97 -4.84
N MET A 85 0.83 12.87 -6.15
CA MET A 85 -0.18 13.28 -7.12
C MET A 85 -1.43 12.41 -7.04
N LEU A 86 -1.27 11.09 -6.93
CA LEU A 86 -2.39 10.18 -6.81
C LEU A 86 -3.13 10.37 -5.49
N ALA A 87 -2.41 10.56 -4.38
CA ALA A 87 -3.02 10.82 -3.08
C ALA A 87 -3.83 12.14 -3.07
N ALA A 88 -3.30 13.21 -3.65
CA ALA A 88 -4.05 14.46 -3.80
C ALA A 88 -5.31 14.28 -4.66
N GLY A 89 -5.22 13.50 -5.73
CA GLY A 89 -6.37 13.10 -6.54
C GLY A 89 -7.43 12.34 -5.74
N MET A 90 -7.01 11.38 -4.89
CA MET A 90 -7.91 10.62 -4.01
C MET A 90 -8.62 11.51 -2.97
N ILE A 91 -7.93 12.53 -2.44
CA ILE A 91 -8.59 13.51 -1.54
C ILE A 91 -9.65 14.31 -2.29
N ARG A 92 -9.37 14.73 -3.53
CA ARG A 92 -10.34 15.46 -4.38
C ARG A 92 -11.54 14.57 -4.72
N GLU A 93 -11.33 13.31 -5.02
CA GLU A 93 -12.39 12.34 -5.24
C GLU A 93 -13.25 12.14 -3.97
N ALA A 94 -12.62 11.99 -2.80
CA ALA A 94 -13.32 11.94 -1.53
C ALA A 94 -14.15 13.22 -1.28
N ALA A 95 -13.61 14.40 -1.64
CA ALA A 95 -14.35 15.67 -1.57
C ALA A 95 -15.58 15.67 -2.49
N ALA A 96 -15.47 15.10 -3.70
CA ALA A 96 -16.60 14.98 -4.63
C ALA A 96 -17.71 14.07 -4.10
N LEU A 97 -17.36 13.03 -3.34
CA LEU A 97 -18.33 12.10 -2.75
C LEU A 97 -19.21 12.71 -1.66
N THR A 98 -18.80 13.82 -1.02
CA THR A 98 -19.53 14.39 0.13
C THR A 98 -21.01 14.70 -0.13
N THR A 99 -21.36 15.07 -1.36
CA THR A 99 -22.75 15.37 -1.78
C THR A 99 -23.47 14.19 -2.42
N GLN A 100 -22.81 13.01 -2.48
CA GLN A 100 -23.37 11.79 -3.08
C GLN A 100 -23.78 10.77 -2.01
N ILE A 101 -23.58 11.09 -0.73
CA ILE A 101 -23.96 10.23 0.39
C ILE A 101 -25.47 10.41 0.61
N GLY A 102 -26.26 9.68 -0.15
CA GLY A 102 -27.71 9.73 -0.13
C GLY A 102 -28.34 8.60 0.67
N GLY A 103 -29.68 8.61 0.72
CA GLY A 103 -30.52 7.51 1.18
C GLY A 103 -31.44 7.04 0.07
N GLU A 104 -32.35 6.15 0.40
CA GLU A 104 -33.31 5.58 -0.54
C GLU A 104 -34.74 5.70 0.03
N VAL A 105 -35.71 5.98 -0.84
CA VAL A 105 -37.13 5.84 -0.52
C VAL A 105 -37.53 4.42 -0.86
N ILE A 106 -38.04 3.70 0.14
CA ILE A 106 -38.41 2.29 0.02
C ILE A 106 -39.93 2.18 -0.07
N PRO A 107 -40.50 1.40 -1.01
CA PRO A 107 -41.93 1.11 -1.04
C PRO A 107 -42.39 0.50 0.31
N SER A 108 -43.57 0.93 0.77
CA SER A 108 -44.21 0.41 1.98
C SER A 108 -45.60 -0.10 1.69
N ASP A 109 -45.91 -1.29 2.12
CA ASP A 109 -47.28 -1.84 2.05
C ASP A 109 -48.25 -1.19 3.03
N LYS A 110 -47.73 -0.41 3.99
CA LYS A 110 -48.58 0.28 4.99
C LYS A 110 -49.06 1.62 4.42
N PRO A 111 -50.37 1.78 4.18
CA PRO A 111 -50.93 3.04 3.66
C PRO A 111 -50.57 4.25 4.55
N GLY A 112 -50.17 5.36 3.91
CA GLY A 112 -49.80 6.60 4.60
C GLY A 112 -48.44 6.59 5.27
N CYS A 113 -47.64 5.52 5.08
CA CYS A 113 -46.26 5.45 5.61
C CYS A 113 -45.23 5.80 4.52
N LEU A 114 -44.21 6.57 4.91
CA LEU A 114 -42.99 6.80 4.15
C LEU A 114 -41.85 6.02 4.80
N ALA A 115 -41.22 5.11 4.04
CA ALA A 115 -40.05 4.37 4.49
C ALA A 115 -38.79 4.93 3.80
N LEU A 116 -37.78 5.25 4.59
CA LEU A 116 -36.51 5.80 4.11
C LEU A 116 -35.35 5.05 4.72
N THR A 117 -34.27 4.88 3.93
CA THR A 117 -32.94 4.56 4.49
C THR A 117 -32.08 5.82 4.49
N LEU A 118 -31.28 5.99 5.52
CA LEU A 118 -30.29 7.05 5.63
C LEU A 118 -28.91 6.45 5.87
N ARG A 119 -27.87 7.10 5.34
CA ARG A 119 -26.48 6.75 5.60
C ARG A 119 -25.90 7.71 6.62
N GLU A 120 -25.40 7.17 7.72
CA GLU A 120 -24.83 7.95 8.81
C GLU A 120 -23.37 7.55 9.07
N PRO A 121 -22.51 8.50 9.53
CA PRO A 121 -21.16 8.18 9.96
C PRO A 121 -21.20 7.27 11.20
N VAL A 122 -20.27 6.30 11.26
CA VAL A 122 -20.28 5.26 12.29
C VAL A 122 -19.45 5.62 13.54
N GLY A 123 -18.60 6.66 13.47
CA GLY A 123 -17.73 7.05 14.58
C GLY A 123 -16.27 7.20 14.21
N VAL A 124 -15.37 6.60 14.99
CA VAL A 124 -13.92 6.63 14.76
C VAL A 124 -13.50 5.49 13.83
N ILE A 125 -12.76 5.82 12.77
CA ILE A 125 -12.17 4.84 11.84
C ILE A 125 -10.69 4.71 12.14
N LEU A 126 -10.22 3.48 12.31
CA LEU A 126 -8.79 3.16 12.39
C LEU A 126 -8.26 2.79 11.01
N GLY A 127 -7.39 3.62 10.44
CA GLY A 127 -6.64 3.34 9.24
C GLY A 127 -5.21 2.87 9.58
N ILE A 128 -4.80 1.71 9.10
CA ILE A 128 -3.45 1.16 9.29
C ILE A 128 -2.80 1.09 7.91
N ALA A 129 -1.83 1.95 7.66
CA ALA A 129 -1.19 2.08 6.36
C ALA A 129 0.24 1.53 6.36
N PRO A 130 0.67 0.86 5.26
CA PRO A 130 2.01 0.35 5.09
C PRO A 130 2.97 1.42 4.52
N TRP A 131 4.20 0.99 4.28
CA TRP A 131 5.35 1.82 3.90
C TRP A 131 5.61 1.91 2.39
N ASN A 132 5.10 0.99 1.58
CA ASN A 132 5.49 0.85 0.17
C ASN A 132 4.92 1.93 -0.76
N ALA A 133 3.72 2.41 -0.47
CA ALA A 133 3.09 3.56 -1.12
C ALA A 133 2.47 4.47 -0.04
N PRO A 134 3.30 5.04 0.85
CA PRO A 134 2.83 5.55 2.14
C PRO A 134 1.88 6.73 2.03
N ILE A 135 2.07 7.63 1.04
CA ILE A 135 1.18 8.78 0.87
C ILE A 135 -0.18 8.32 0.33
N ILE A 136 -0.18 7.49 -0.72
CA ILE A 136 -1.41 6.92 -1.31
C ILE A 136 -2.22 6.17 -0.24
N LEU A 137 -1.57 5.22 0.45
CA LEU A 137 -2.25 4.29 1.35
C LEU A 137 -2.63 4.96 2.67
N GLY A 138 -1.84 5.92 3.15
CA GLY A 138 -2.20 6.76 4.28
C GLY A 138 -3.43 7.62 3.99
N VAL A 139 -3.47 8.30 2.85
CA VAL A 139 -4.62 9.10 2.41
C VAL A 139 -5.84 8.22 2.14
N ARG A 140 -5.68 7.09 1.44
CA ARG A 140 -6.77 6.15 1.16
C ARG A 140 -7.47 5.68 2.44
N ALA A 141 -6.69 5.46 3.49
CA ALA A 141 -7.22 4.99 4.77
C ALA A 141 -8.10 6.02 5.49
N ILE A 142 -7.96 7.32 5.21
CA ILE A 142 -8.61 8.39 5.98
C ILE A 142 -9.52 9.31 5.16
N ALA A 143 -9.25 9.56 3.88
CA ALA A 143 -9.94 10.61 3.11
C ALA A 143 -11.44 10.33 2.92
N VAL A 144 -11.82 9.13 2.47
CA VAL A 144 -13.24 8.76 2.30
C VAL A 144 -13.97 8.69 3.64
N PRO A 145 -13.42 8.08 4.71
CA PRO A 145 -14.02 8.16 6.03
C PRO A 145 -14.32 9.60 6.50
N LEU A 146 -13.39 10.54 6.30
CA LEU A 146 -13.59 11.96 6.61
C LEU A 146 -14.71 12.59 5.77
N ALA A 147 -14.75 12.32 4.46
CA ALA A 147 -15.83 12.76 3.60
C ALA A 147 -17.20 12.28 4.07
N CYS A 148 -17.26 11.05 4.61
CA CYS A 148 -18.46 10.45 5.19
C CYS A 148 -18.80 10.96 6.59
N GLY A 149 -18.05 11.91 7.15
CA GLY A 149 -18.32 12.51 8.48
C GLY A 149 -17.76 11.73 9.66
N ASN A 150 -16.87 10.75 9.44
CA ASN A 150 -16.19 10.02 10.51
C ASN A 150 -14.92 10.76 10.95
N SER A 151 -14.55 10.69 12.24
CA SER A 151 -13.19 11.01 12.67
C SER A 151 -12.24 9.83 12.42
N VAL A 152 -10.95 10.11 12.29
CA VAL A 152 -9.99 9.10 11.85
C VAL A 152 -8.74 9.07 12.72
N ILE A 153 -8.15 7.88 12.81
CA ILE A 153 -6.82 7.63 13.37
C ILE A 153 -5.99 6.93 12.29
N LEU A 154 -4.92 7.57 11.83
CA LEU A 154 -3.91 6.93 10.99
C LEU A 154 -2.86 6.29 11.90
N LYS A 155 -2.81 4.97 11.94
CA LYS A 155 -1.69 4.24 12.53
C LYS A 155 -0.57 4.21 11.48
N ALA A 156 0.49 4.94 11.74
CA ALA A 156 1.65 5.05 10.84
C ALA A 156 2.46 3.76 10.80
N SER A 157 3.05 3.45 9.66
CA SER A 157 4.08 2.41 9.59
C SER A 157 5.35 2.88 10.31
N GLU A 158 5.99 1.99 11.04
CA GLU A 158 7.26 2.21 11.71
C GLU A 158 8.42 2.44 10.71
N LEU A 159 8.20 2.05 9.45
CA LEU A 159 9.18 2.20 8.37
C LEU A 159 9.10 3.55 7.64
N CYS A 160 8.03 4.33 7.87
CA CYS A 160 7.87 5.65 7.24
C CYS A 160 7.09 6.64 8.14
N PRO A 161 7.49 6.79 9.42
CA PRO A 161 6.74 7.61 10.37
C PRO A 161 6.69 9.09 9.97
N ARG A 162 7.77 9.64 9.40
CA ARG A 162 7.80 11.04 8.95
C ARG A 162 6.88 11.27 7.76
N THR A 163 6.89 10.36 6.78
CA THR A 163 6.01 10.44 5.61
C THR A 163 4.53 10.46 6.03
N HIS A 164 4.12 9.59 6.96
CA HIS A 164 2.75 9.60 7.47
C HIS A 164 2.43 10.83 8.32
N SER A 165 3.38 11.34 9.10
CA SER A 165 3.20 12.58 9.86
C SER A 165 2.95 13.78 8.95
N LEU A 166 3.65 13.87 7.82
CA LEU A 166 3.44 14.93 6.81
C LEU A 166 2.01 14.94 6.27
N ILE A 167 1.36 13.78 6.13
CA ILE A 167 -0.05 13.72 5.73
C ILE A 167 -0.92 14.42 6.77
N ILE A 168 -0.75 14.10 8.05
CA ILE A 168 -1.56 14.67 9.13
C ILE A 168 -1.29 16.19 9.27
N GLU A 169 -0.04 16.61 9.12
CA GLU A 169 0.33 18.04 9.09
C GLU A 169 -0.37 18.79 7.94
N ALA A 170 -0.51 18.17 6.76
CA ALA A 170 -1.24 18.75 5.63
C ALA A 170 -2.73 18.92 5.95
N PHE A 171 -3.37 17.91 6.56
CA PHE A 171 -4.78 18.02 6.99
C PHE A 171 -4.95 19.08 8.11
N ALA A 172 -4.03 19.15 9.06
CA ALA A 172 -4.07 20.16 10.12
C ALA A 172 -3.94 21.58 9.53
N SER A 173 -3.01 21.80 8.59
CA SER A 173 -2.83 23.11 7.93
C SER A 173 -4.01 23.49 7.02
N ALA A 174 -4.82 22.54 6.59
CA ALA A 174 -6.04 22.76 5.82
C ALA A 174 -7.25 23.23 6.67
N GLY A 175 -7.09 23.31 7.99
CA GLY A 175 -8.12 23.81 8.92
C GLY A 175 -9.07 22.75 9.47
N PHE A 176 -8.72 21.46 9.41
CA PHE A 176 -9.50 20.42 10.07
C PHE A 176 -9.55 20.65 11.58
N PRO A 177 -10.73 20.50 12.22
CA PRO A 177 -10.84 20.65 13.66
C PRO A 177 -9.93 19.67 14.41
N ALA A 178 -9.38 20.11 15.54
CA ALA A 178 -8.53 19.29 16.40
C ALA A 178 -9.24 17.99 16.78
N GLY A 179 -8.54 16.86 16.69
CA GLY A 179 -9.08 15.54 17.02
C GLY A 179 -9.87 14.84 15.90
N VAL A 180 -10.20 15.52 14.80
CA VAL A 180 -10.88 14.88 13.64
C VAL A 180 -9.91 13.98 12.89
N VAL A 181 -8.68 14.42 12.69
CA VAL A 181 -7.62 13.66 12.03
C VAL A 181 -6.48 13.45 13.01
N ASN A 182 -6.15 12.21 13.29
CA ASN A 182 -5.16 11.84 14.29
C ASN A 182 -4.11 10.88 13.72
N ILE A 183 -2.94 10.83 14.36
CA ILE A 183 -1.89 9.87 14.07
C ILE A 183 -1.50 9.11 15.33
N VAL A 184 -1.18 7.82 15.16
CA VAL A 184 -0.52 6.99 16.17
C VAL A 184 0.75 6.42 15.54
N THR A 185 1.87 6.66 16.23
CA THR A 185 3.19 6.08 15.92
C THR A 185 3.64 5.21 17.08
N ASN A 186 4.41 4.17 16.80
CA ASN A 186 4.91 3.25 17.83
C ASN A 186 6.29 2.71 17.42
N ALA A 187 7.08 2.27 18.40
CA ALA A 187 8.27 1.50 18.10
C ALA A 187 7.89 0.12 17.52
N PRO A 188 8.72 -0.48 16.64
CA PRO A 188 8.39 -1.75 15.97
C PRO A 188 8.00 -2.89 16.93
N LYS A 189 8.65 -2.98 18.08
CA LYS A 189 8.37 -4.01 19.09
C LYS A 189 6.97 -3.89 19.73
N ASP A 190 6.40 -2.70 19.76
CA ASP A 190 5.16 -2.38 20.48
C ASP A 190 3.93 -2.38 19.54
N ALA A 191 4.13 -2.70 18.23
CA ALA A 191 3.08 -2.59 17.21
C ALA A 191 1.84 -3.43 17.52
N ALA A 192 2.00 -4.65 17.99
CA ALA A 192 0.89 -5.55 18.30
C ALA A 192 0.02 -5.01 19.45
N ASP A 193 0.66 -4.50 20.51
CA ASP A 193 -0.04 -4.00 21.69
C ASP A 193 -0.75 -2.66 21.42
N VAL A 194 -0.09 -1.76 20.69
CA VAL A 194 -0.65 -0.46 20.31
C VAL A 194 -1.83 -0.63 19.36
N VAL A 195 -1.70 -1.44 18.32
CA VAL A 195 -2.80 -1.73 17.38
C VAL A 195 -3.92 -2.46 18.10
N GLY A 196 -3.59 -3.42 18.95
CA GLY A 196 -4.56 -4.11 19.79
C GLY A 196 -5.37 -3.16 20.66
N ALA A 197 -4.71 -2.23 21.36
CA ALA A 197 -5.38 -1.24 22.20
C ALA A 197 -6.35 -0.34 21.41
N LEU A 198 -6.04 -0.02 20.15
CA LEU A 198 -6.93 0.73 19.26
C LEU A 198 -8.12 -0.12 18.78
N ILE A 199 -7.88 -1.40 18.42
CA ILE A 199 -8.95 -2.30 17.97
C ILE A 199 -9.95 -2.54 19.11
N ASP A 200 -9.46 -2.74 20.32
CA ASP A 200 -10.32 -3.00 21.51
C ASP A 200 -11.09 -1.75 21.96
N HIS A 201 -10.64 -0.55 21.57
CA HIS A 201 -11.23 0.70 22.04
C HIS A 201 -12.69 0.85 21.57
N PRO A 202 -13.69 1.10 22.47
CA PRO A 202 -15.12 1.09 22.10
C PRO A 202 -15.50 2.13 21.06
N ALA A 203 -14.81 3.28 21.03
CA ALA A 203 -15.08 4.34 20.06
C ALA A 203 -14.62 4.00 18.64
N VAL A 204 -13.61 3.11 18.47
CA VAL A 204 -13.18 2.63 17.15
C VAL A 204 -14.24 1.67 16.61
N ARG A 205 -14.87 2.04 15.50
CA ARG A 205 -16.04 1.33 14.97
C ARG A 205 -15.73 0.52 13.72
N ARG A 206 -14.67 0.84 13.01
CA ARG A 206 -14.27 0.16 11.78
C ARG A 206 -12.75 0.23 11.60
N ILE A 207 -12.18 -0.82 11.00
CA ILE A 207 -10.74 -0.91 10.69
C ILE A 207 -10.55 -0.97 9.18
N ASN A 208 -9.60 -0.17 8.66
CA ASN A 208 -9.07 -0.25 7.32
C ASN A 208 -7.58 -0.63 7.43
N PHE A 209 -7.23 -1.81 6.99
CA PHE A 209 -5.87 -2.34 7.05
C PHE A 209 -5.34 -2.64 5.65
N THR A 210 -4.14 -2.15 5.35
CA THR A 210 -3.36 -2.57 4.20
C THR A 210 -2.02 -3.13 4.68
N GLY A 211 -1.69 -4.35 4.25
CA GLY A 211 -0.45 -5.03 4.65
C GLY A 211 -0.46 -6.52 4.32
N SER A 212 0.39 -7.30 5.00
CA SER A 212 0.51 -8.73 4.72
C SER A 212 -0.72 -9.52 5.15
N THR A 213 -1.01 -10.60 4.43
CA THR A 213 -2.11 -11.54 4.73
C THR A 213 -2.00 -12.12 6.15
N ALA A 214 -0.79 -12.40 6.62
CA ALA A 214 -0.56 -12.91 7.97
C ALA A 214 -1.02 -11.92 9.05
N VAL A 215 -0.66 -10.64 8.93
CA VAL A 215 -1.08 -9.58 9.87
C VAL A 215 -2.58 -9.29 9.71
N GLY A 216 -3.11 -9.29 8.50
CA GLY A 216 -4.55 -9.11 8.24
C GLY A 216 -5.40 -10.14 8.98
N ARG A 217 -4.98 -11.42 8.99
CA ARG A 217 -5.65 -12.48 9.76
C ARG A 217 -5.66 -12.22 11.27
N ILE A 218 -4.57 -11.69 11.83
CA ILE A 218 -4.48 -11.35 13.26
C ILE A 218 -5.44 -10.21 13.58
N ILE A 219 -5.45 -9.16 12.77
CA ILE A 219 -6.34 -7.99 12.93
C ILE A 219 -7.80 -8.42 12.81
N ALA A 220 -8.15 -9.22 11.80
CA ALA A 220 -9.52 -9.68 11.60
C ALA A 220 -10.03 -10.51 12.77
N LYS A 221 -9.21 -11.42 13.31
CA LYS A 221 -9.58 -12.22 14.50
C LYS A 221 -9.87 -11.33 15.71
N ARG A 222 -8.99 -10.36 16.01
CA ARG A 222 -9.17 -9.45 17.12
C ARG A 222 -10.39 -8.51 16.93
N ALA A 223 -10.58 -8.02 15.70
CA ALA A 223 -11.76 -7.19 15.38
C ALA A 223 -13.07 -7.94 15.55
N ALA A 224 -13.09 -9.24 15.19
CA ALA A 224 -14.26 -10.11 15.36
C ALA A 224 -14.69 -10.28 16.82
N GLU A 225 -13.77 -10.26 17.78
CA GLU A 225 -14.09 -10.30 19.22
C GLU A 225 -14.97 -9.10 19.66
N HIS A 226 -14.90 -8.00 18.91
CA HIS A 226 -15.67 -6.78 19.14
C HIS A 226 -16.73 -6.51 18.05
N LEU A 227 -16.99 -7.46 17.15
CA LEU A 227 -17.89 -7.36 15.99
C LEU A 227 -17.61 -6.11 15.11
N LYS A 228 -16.34 -5.74 14.97
CA LYS A 228 -15.92 -4.57 14.17
C LYS A 228 -15.62 -4.98 12.73
N PRO A 229 -16.27 -4.37 11.74
CA PRO A 229 -15.96 -4.63 10.33
C PRO A 229 -14.53 -4.21 9.99
N CYS A 230 -13.86 -5.05 9.18
CA CYS A 230 -12.54 -4.79 8.62
C CYS A 230 -12.62 -4.67 7.09
N LEU A 231 -11.99 -3.64 6.53
CA LEU A 231 -11.56 -3.62 5.14
C LEU A 231 -10.11 -4.07 5.11
N LEU A 232 -9.84 -5.17 4.42
CA LEU A 232 -8.51 -5.80 4.36
C LEU A 232 -7.99 -5.74 2.93
N GLU A 233 -6.92 -5.00 2.73
CA GLU A 233 -6.15 -4.93 1.49
C GLU A 233 -4.82 -5.66 1.73
N LEU A 234 -4.63 -6.80 1.10
CA LEU A 234 -3.58 -7.76 1.45
C LEU A 234 -2.60 -7.98 0.29
N GLY A 235 -1.71 -8.95 0.43
CA GLY A 235 -0.76 -9.35 -0.60
C GLY A 235 -1.41 -10.03 -1.81
N GLY A 236 -0.61 -10.28 -2.81
CA GLY A 236 -1.06 -10.90 -4.06
C GLY A 236 0.04 -11.64 -4.79
N LYS A 237 -0.35 -12.40 -5.82
CA LYS A 237 0.56 -13.06 -6.76
C LYS A 237 0.06 -12.83 -8.19
N ALA A 238 -0.09 -11.54 -8.55
CA ALA A 238 -0.74 -11.09 -9.76
C ALA A 238 -0.04 -11.62 -11.04
N PRO A 239 -0.80 -12.23 -11.97
CA PRO A 239 -0.27 -12.70 -13.25
C PRO A 239 -0.36 -11.63 -14.34
N LEU A 240 0.62 -11.64 -15.26
CA LEU A 240 0.56 -11.01 -16.57
C LEU A 240 0.62 -12.12 -17.62
N LEU A 241 -0.37 -12.18 -18.50
CA LEU A 241 -0.45 -13.17 -19.57
C LEU A 241 0.06 -12.56 -20.88
N VAL A 242 0.95 -13.27 -21.55
CA VAL A 242 1.46 -12.92 -22.89
C VAL A 242 0.99 -13.99 -23.85
N LEU A 243 -0.03 -13.68 -24.66
CA LEU A 243 -0.66 -14.58 -25.61
C LEU A 243 0.03 -14.51 -26.99
N GLU A 244 -0.33 -15.39 -27.92
CA GLU A 244 0.34 -15.55 -29.21
C GLU A 244 0.22 -14.34 -30.14
N ASP A 245 -0.87 -13.56 -29.99
CA ASP A 245 -1.17 -12.36 -30.77
C ASP A 245 -0.70 -11.05 -30.09
N ALA A 246 0.03 -11.14 -28.96
CA ALA A 246 0.49 -9.98 -28.22
C ALA A 246 1.53 -9.17 -29.01
N ASP A 247 1.42 -7.83 -28.97
CA ASP A 247 2.52 -6.94 -29.30
C ASP A 247 3.63 -7.11 -28.26
N LEU A 248 4.70 -7.80 -28.64
CA LEU A 248 5.78 -8.15 -27.71
C LEU A 248 6.55 -6.94 -27.19
N ASP A 249 6.64 -5.84 -27.95
CA ASP A 249 7.33 -4.63 -27.48
C ASP A 249 6.52 -3.93 -26.40
N GLU A 250 5.20 -3.84 -26.55
CA GLU A 250 4.31 -3.32 -25.51
C GLU A 250 4.21 -4.29 -24.32
N ALA A 251 4.14 -5.59 -24.55
CA ALA A 251 4.13 -6.61 -23.48
C ALA A 251 5.41 -6.53 -22.62
N VAL A 252 6.58 -6.32 -23.21
CA VAL A 252 7.84 -6.15 -22.49
C VAL A 252 7.86 -4.86 -21.67
N LYS A 253 7.32 -3.76 -22.20
CA LYS A 253 7.19 -2.50 -21.46
C LYS A 253 6.26 -2.66 -20.25
N ALA A 254 5.09 -3.26 -20.45
CA ALA A 254 4.11 -3.54 -19.40
C ALA A 254 4.68 -4.47 -18.32
N ALA A 255 5.35 -5.56 -18.74
CA ALA A 255 5.99 -6.50 -17.82
C ALA A 255 7.10 -5.83 -16.99
N ALA A 256 7.94 -4.99 -17.60
CA ALA A 256 9.01 -4.28 -16.91
C ALA A 256 8.46 -3.25 -15.91
N PHE A 257 7.43 -2.51 -16.30
CA PHE A 257 6.72 -1.59 -15.41
C PHE A 257 6.07 -2.33 -14.25
N GLY A 258 5.27 -3.36 -14.55
CA GLY A 258 4.52 -4.11 -13.54
C GLY A 258 5.41 -4.86 -12.55
N ALA A 259 6.54 -5.44 -13.01
CA ALA A 259 7.42 -6.22 -12.14
C ALA A 259 8.42 -5.36 -11.33
N PHE A 260 8.85 -4.21 -11.85
CA PHE A 260 10.00 -3.49 -11.27
C PHE A 260 9.71 -2.08 -10.77
N MET A 261 8.51 -1.52 -11.03
CA MET A 261 8.13 -0.24 -10.42
C MET A 261 8.25 -0.33 -8.90
N ASN A 262 8.84 0.70 -8.27
CA ASN A 262 9.17 0.71 -6.84
C ASN A 262 9.91 -0.56 -6.37
N GLN A 263 10.82 -1.07 -7.18
CA GLN A 263 11.58 -2.29 -6.91
C GLN A 263 10.68 -3.52 -6.65
N GLY A 264 9.52 -3.62 -7.32
CA GLY A 264 8.56 -4.71 -7.12
C GLY A 264 7.82 -4.70 -5.78
N GLN A 265 7.97 -3.65 -4.96
CA GLN A 265 7.38 -3.56 -3.63
C GLN A 265 5.95 -2.97 -3.68
N ILE A 266 5.10 -3.52 -4.54
CA ILE A 266 3.71 -3.08 -4.72
C ILE A 266 2.81 -4.31 -4.71
N CYS A 267 1.70 -4.28 -3.97
CA CYS A 267 0.72 -5.37 -3.91
C CYS A 267 0.09 -5.73 -5.27
N MET A 268 0.17 -4.81 -6.25
CA MET A 268 -0.28 -5.00 -7.63
C MET A 268 0.87 -5.31 -8.59
N SER A 269 2.11 -5.55 -8.11
CA SER A 269 3.23 -5.90 -8.97
C SER A 269 2.91 -7.15 -9.79
N THR A 270 3.44 -7.19 -11.03
CA THR A 270 3.47 -8.42 -11.81
C THR A 270 4.41 -9.42 -11.12
N GLU A 271 3.85 -10.39 -10.47
CA GLU A 271 4.57 -11.41 -9.70
C GLU A 271 4.85 -12.68 -10.50
N ARG A 272 4.03 -12.92 -11.54
CA ARG A 272 4.13 -14.05 -12.46
C ARG A 272 3.91 -13.57 -13.89
N ILE A 273 4.85 -13.84 -14.78
CA ILE A 273 4.66 -13.63 -16.22
C ILE A 273 4.39 -15.00 -16.85
N ILE A 274 3.19 -15.20 -17.36
CA ILE A 274 2.76 -16.44 -17.98
C ILE A 274 2.77 -16.24 -19.50
N VAL A 275 3.65 -16.95 -20.18
CA VAL A 275 3.89 -16.73 -21.62
C VAL A 275 3.55 -18.02 -22.39
N VAL A 276 2.74 -17.92 -23.44
CA VAL A 276 2.46 -19.08 -24.31
C VAL A 276 3.70 -19.47 -25.11
N ASP A 277 3.90 -20.77 -25.32
CA ASP A 277 5.12 -21.33 -25.92
C ASP A 277 5.44 -20.71 -27.29
N ALA A 278 4.42 -20.37 -28.09
CA ALA A 278 4.56 -19.82 -29.44
C ALA A 278 5.40 -18.54 -29.50
N VAL A 279 5.32 -17.68 -28.48
CA VAL A 279 6.03 -16.38 -28.44
C VAL A 279 7.09 -16.31 -27.32
N ALA A 280 7.22 -17.36 -26.54
CA ALA A 280 8.01 -17.35 -25.30
C ALA A 280 9.50 -17.06 -25.55
N ALA A 281 10.12 -17.64 -26.56
CA ALA A 281 11.55 -17.45 -26.83
C ALA A 281 11.90 -15.99 -27.15
N ASP A 282 11.07 -15.33 -27.97
CA ASP A 282 11.30 -13.93 -28.37
C ASP A 282 10.96 -12.98 -27.21
N PHE A 283 9.83 -13.18 -26.52
CA PHE A 283 9.48 -12.41 -25.33
C PHE A 283 10.59 -12.45 -24.27
N VAL A 284 11.07 -13.63 -23.91
CA VAL A 284 12.11 -13.84 -22.89
C VAL A 284 13.40 -13.11 -23.26
N LYS A 285 13.83 -13.19 -24.52
CA LYS A 285 15.01 -12.49 -25.02
C LYS A 285 14.88 -10.98 -24.87
N ARG A 286 13.73 -10.40 -25.31
CA ARG A 286 13.47 -8.95 -25.22
C ARG A 286 13.33 -8.50 -23.78
N PHE A 287 12.60 -9.25 -22.95
CA PHE A 287 12.37 -8.91 -21.56
C PHE A 287 13.65 -8.97 -20.71
N ALA A 288 14.52 -9.98 -20.95
CA ALA A 288 15.83 -10.05 -20.31
C ALA A 288 16.73 -8.84 -20.67
N ALA A 289 16.71 -8.40 -21.94
CA ALA A 289 17.44 -7.22 -22.38
C ALA A 289 16.89 -5.95 -21.69
N LYS A 290 15.56 -5.82 -21.59
CA LYS A 290 14.89 -4.71 -20.89
C LYS A 290 15.25 -4.68 -19.40
N ALA A 291 15.17 -5.81 -18.70
CA ALA A 291 15.52 -5.90 -17.29
C ALA A 291 16.98 -5.50 -17.03
N LYS A 292 17.91 -5.96 -17.86
CA LYS A 292 19.35 -5.58 -17.80
C LYS A 292 19.58 -4.08 -17.97
N SER A 293 18.71 -3.37 -18.69
CA SER A 293 18.80 -1.92 -18.90
C SER A 293 18.31 -1.09 -17.70
N LEU A 294 17.67 -1.71 -16.71
CA LEU A 294 17.14 -1.03 -15.52
C LEU A 294 18.26 -0.91 -14.47
N ALA A 295 18.97 0.20 -14.50
CA ALA A 295 19.99 0.48 -13.49
C ALA A 295 19.38 0.67 -12.11
N THR A 296 20.06 0.15 -11.08
CA THR A 296 19.74 0.35 -9.66
C THR A 296 20.81 1.24 -9.03
N GLY A 297 20.41 2.19 -8.19
CA GLY A 297 21.36 3.10 -7.55
C GLY A 297 20.74 3.87 -6.39
N ASP A 298 21.53 4.75 -5.81
CA ASP A 298 21.10 5.59 -4.69
C ASP A 298 19.94 6.51 -5.13
N PRO A 299 18.74 6.34 -4.56
CA PRO A 299 17.58 7.12 -4.98
C PRO A 299 17.71 8.62 -4.67
N ARG A 300 18.62 9.00 -3.76
CA ARG A 300 18.91 10.41 -3.43
C ARG A 300 19.61 11.14 -4.56
N GLU A 301 20.33 10.43 -5.43
CA GLU A 301 20.99 11.00 -6.60
C GLU A 301 20.03 11.26 -7.77
N GLY A 302 18.85 10.61 -7.77
CA GLY A 302 17.82 10.78 -8.81
C GLY A 302 18.21 10.30 -10.22
N LYS A 303 19.25 9.44 -10.35
CA LYS A 303 19.86 9.06 -11.64
C LYS A 303 19.40 7.71 -12.16
N THR A 304 18.76 6.89 -11.32
CA THR A 304 18.41 5.50 -11.68
C THR A 304 16.91 5.24 -11.56
N PRO A 305 16.36 4.37 -12.42
CA PRO A 305 14.94 4.00 -12.36
C PRO A 305 14.60 3.16 -11.15
N LEU A 306 15.56 2.41 -10.58
CA LEU A 306 15.37 1.61 -9.38
C LEU A 306 16.19 2.17 -8.22
N GLY A 307 15.56 2.24 -7.06
CA GLY A 307 16.16 2.63 -5.78
C GLY A 307 16.50 1.43 -4.89
N ALA A 308 16.41 1.63 -3.58
CA ALA A 308 16.66 0.59 -2.60
C ALA A 308 15.37 -0.15 -2.21
N VAL A 309 15.48 -1.44 -1.89
CA VAL A 309 14.42 -2.14 -1.15
C VAL A 309 14.45 -1.68 0.31
N VAL A 310 13.33 -1.87 1.01
CA VAL A 310 13.07 -1.23 2.30
C VAL A 310 14.00 -1.67 3.44
N ASP A 311 14.50 -2.90 3.40
CA ASP A 311 15.37 -3.45 4.44
C ASP A 311 16.09 -4.74 3.98
N GLN A 312 17.00 -5.22 4.86
CA GLN A 312 17.73 -6.47 4.66
C GLN A 312 16.86 -7.74 4.77
N LYS A 313 15.67 -7.66 5.36
CA LYS A 313 14.74 -8.80 5.39
C LYS A 313 14.19 -9.07 4.00
N THR A 314 13.87 -8.01 3.26
CA THR A 314 13.47 -8.08 1.85
C THR A 314 14.57 -8.70 1.00
N VAL A 315 15.82 -8.27 1.16
CA VAL A 315 16.98 -8.85 0.44
C VAL A 315 17.07 -10.36 0.68
N LYS A 316 17.01 -10.79 1.94
CA LYS A 316 17.07 -12.21 2.32
C LYS A 316 15.90 -13.02 1.74
N HIS A 317 14.69 -12.45 1.79
CA HIS A 317 13.50 -13.10 1.24
C HIS A 317 13.62 -13.30 -0.27
N VAL A 318 13.94 -12.25 -1.03
CA VAL A 318 14.11 -12.33 -2.50
C VAL A 318 15.20 -13.33 -2.88
N ASN A 319 16.35 -13.28 -2.20
CA ASN A 319 17.44 -14.24 -2.43
C ASN A 319 17.00 -15.68 -2.17
N SER A 320 16.21 -15.93 -1.13
CA SER A 320 15.71 -17.29 -0.83
C SER A 320 14.78 -17.83 -1.92
N LEU A 321 13.96 -16.98 -2.54
CA LEU A 321 13.11 -17.35 -3.67
C LEU A 321 13.94 -17.69 -4.91
N ILE A 322 15.00 -16.91 -5.17
CA ILE A 322 15.92 -17.16 -6.28
C ILE A 322 16.69 -18.47 -6.05
N ASP A 323 17.20 -18.71 -4.84
CA ASP A 323 17.92 -19.94 -4.49
C ASP A 323 17.04 -21.19 -4.62
N ASP A 324 15.80 -21.15 -4.13
CA ASP A 324 14.85 -22.24 -4.27
C ASP A 324 14.53 -22.54 -5.76
N ALA A 325 14.30 -21.49 -6.54
CA ALA A 325 13.97 -21.63 -7.96
C ALA A 325 15.15 -22.24 -8.75
N THR A 326 16.35 -21.73 -8.55
CA THR A 326 17.56 -22.22 -9.24
C THR A 326 17.92 -23.64 -8.81
N ALA A 327 17.81 -23.99 -7.55
CA ALA A 327 18.01 -25.36 -7.06
C ALA A 327 17.02 -26.37 -7.67
N LYS A 328 15.85 -25.89 -8.11
CA LYS A 328 14.79 -26.70 -8.78
C LYS A 328 14.83 -26.62 -10.31
N GLY A 329 15.87 -26.01 -10.88
CA GLY A 329 16.14 -26.02 -12.32
C GLY A 329 15.70 -24.77 -13.10
N ALA A 330 15.22 -23.72 -12.44
CA ALA A 330 14.99 -22.43 -13.08
C ALA A 330 16.31 -21.70 -13.38
N THR A 331 16.31 -20.79 -14.35
CA THR A 331 17.50 -20.08 -14.80
C THR A 331 17.34 -18.57 -14.60
N ILE A 332 18.36 -17.93 -14.02
CA ILE A 332 18.43 -16.46 -13.97
C ILE A 332 18.87 -15.96 -15.33
N ILE A 333 18.01 -15.20 -16.03
CA ILE A 333 18.30 -14.66 -17.38
C ILE A 333 18.66 -13.17 -17.38
N ALA A 334 18.34 -12.47 -16.29
CA ALA A 334 18.74 -11.09 -16.01
C ALA A 334 18.86 -10.88 -14.52
N GLY A 335 19.72 -9.95 -14.10
CA GLY A 335 19.94 -9.63 -12.69
C GLY A 335 20.74 -10.69 -11.94
N SER A 336 20.64 -10.66 -10.63
CA SER A 336 21.34 -11.58 -9.71
C SER A 336 20.81 -11.43 -8.29
N LYS A 337 21.22 -12.30 -7.38
CA LYS A 337 21.14 -12.06 -5.94
C LYS A 337 21.98 -10.83 -5.55
N ALA A 338 21.63 -10.22 -4.42
CA ALA A 338 22.36 -9.12 -3.82
C ALA A 338 22.57 -9.36 -2.32
N ASP A 339 23.61 -8.76 -1.76
CA ASP A 339 23.91 -8.77 -0.33
C ASP A 339 23.50 -7.45 0.37
N HIS A 340 23.08 -6.47 -0.41
CA HIS A 340 22.64 -5.15 0.04
C HIS A 340 21.30 -4.74 -0.58
N VAL A 341 20.74 -3.63 -0.09
CA VAL A 341 19.40 -3.15 -0.46
C VAL A 341 19.26 -2.62 -1.89
N LEU A 342 20.36 -2.39 -2.61
CA LEU A 342 20.34 -2.03 -4.04
C LEU A 342 20.31 -3.32 -4.88
N MET A 343 19.15 -3.94 -4.99
CA MET A 343 18.96 -5.18 -5.72
C MET A 343 18.70 -4.90 -7.21
N PRO A 344 19.33 -5.65 -8.15
CA PRO A 344 19.04 -5.49 -9.56
C PRO A 344 17.68 -6.08 -9.94
N ALA A 345 17.12 -5.59 -11.05
CA ALA A 345 15.95 -6.22 -11.68
C ALA A 345 16.29 -7.65 -12.10
N THR A 346 15.68 -8.64 -11.44
CA THR A 346 16.02 -10.06 -11.61
C THR A 346 14.87 -10.82 -12.26
N VAL A 347 15.19 -11.56 -13.32
CA VAL A 347 14.23 -12.39 -14.06
C VAL A 347 14.64 -13.85 -13.96
N VAL A 348 13.73 -14.69 -13.50
CA VAL A 348 13.91 -16.14 -13.36
C VAL A 348 13.01 -16.84 -14.36
N ASP A 349 13.61 -17.54 -15.32
CA ASP A 349 12.91 -18.27 -16.39
C ASP A 349 12.76 -19.76 -16.06
N GLY A 350 11.71 -20.39 -16.58
CA GLY A 350 11.41 -21.80 -16.35
C GLY A 350 10.82 -22.09 -14.98
N VAL A 351 10.10 -21.13 -14.41
CA VAL A 351 9.45 -21.32 -13.10
C VAL A 351 8.32 -22.35 -13.19
N THR A 352 8.31 -23.27 -12.23
CA THR A 352 7.31 -24.34 -12.12
C THR A 352 6.59 -24.29 -10.77
N LYS A 353 5.44 -24.98 -10.69
CA LYS A 353 4.58 -25.05 -9.48
C LYS A 353 5.31 -25.55 -8.21
N SER A 354 6.40 -26.28 -8.35
CA SER A 354 7.21 -26.80 -7.22
C SER A 354 8.09 -25.74 -6.55
N MET A 355 8.26 -24.57 -7.18
CA MET A 355 9.13 -23.50 -6.73
C MET A 355 8.39 -22.50 -5.84
N ASN A 356 9.05 -21.98 -4.82
CA ASN A 356 8.42 -21.03 -3.89
C ASN A 356 8.03 -19.72 -4.61
N ILE A 357 8.85 -19.24 -5.53
CA ILE A 357 8.55 -18.04 -6.33
C ILE A 357 7.26 -18.16 -7.17
N TYR A 358 6.75 -19.36 -7.41
CA TYR A 358 5.47 -19.56 -8.08
C TYR A 358 4.29 -19.16 -7.21
N ARG A 359 4.39 -19.34 -5.88
CA ARG A 359 3.29 -19.17 -4.91
C ARG A 359 3.47 -17.99 -3.98
N ASP A 360 4.69 -17.80 -3.48
CA ASP A 360 4.96 -16.80 -2.46
C ASP A 360 5.13 -15.42 -3.07
N GLU A 361 4.50 -14.39 -2.48
CA GLU A 361 4.67 -13.00 -2.87
C GLU A 361 6.14 -12.60 -2.71
N SER A 362 6.75 -12.06 -3.76
CA SER A 362 8.18 -11.69 -3.76
C SER A 362 8.41 -10.35 -3.05
N PHE A 363 7.54 -9.39 -3.29
CA PHE A 363 7.59 -8.01 -2.78
C PHE A 363 8.98 -7.38 -2.90
N GLY A 364 9.65 -7.65 -4.04
CA GLY A 364 11.00 -7.23 -4.36
C GLY A 364 11.28 -7.33 -5.87
N PRO A 365 12.47 -6.90 -6.34
CA PRO A 365 12.75 -6.78 -7.77
C PRO A 365 13.09 -8.12 -8.45
N VAL A 366 12.22 -9.11 -8.25
CA VAL A 366 12.33 -10.44 -8.89
C VAL A 366 10.99 -10.86 -9.47
N VAL A 367 11.00 -11.43 -10.67
CA VAL A 367 9.81 -11.97 -11.32
C VAL A 367 10.10 -13.31 -11.98
N GLY A 368 9.14 -14.23 -11.89
CA GLY A 368 9.20 -15.54 -12.53
C GLY A 368 8.48 -15.57 -13.87
N ILE A 369 9.08 -16.25 -14.85
CA ILE A 369 8.45 -16.55 -16.14
C ILE A 369 8.01 -18.02 -16.14
N ILE A 370 6.73 -18.25 -16.46
CA ILE A 370 6.07 -19.55 -16.52
C ILE A 370 5.65 -19.80 -17.96
N ARG A 371 5.88 -21.01 -18.46
CA ARG A 371 5.42 -21.43 -19.79
C ARG A 371 4.00 -21.93 -19.73
N ALA A 372 3.21 -21.57 -20.75
CA ALA A 372 1.87 -22.10 -20.99
C ALA A 372 1.79 -22.65 -22.41
N LYS A 373 1.06 -23.74 -22.61
CA LYS A 373 0.90 -24.37 -23.93
C LYS A 373 0.09 -23.50 -24.88
N ASP A 374 -0.96 -22.90 -24.35
CA ASP A 374 -1.95 -22.10 -25.06
C ASP A 374 -2.66 -21.13 -24.09
N GLU A 375 -3.61 -20.35 -24.58
CA GLU A 375 -4.39 -19.41 -23.78
C GLU A 375 -5.16 -20.10 -22.64
N ALA A 376 -5.77 -21.25 -22.89
CA ALA A 376 -6.53 -21.97 -21.87
C ALA A 376 -5.63 -22.42 -20.71
N ASP A 377 -4.43 -22.89 -21.03
CA ASP A 377 -3.43 -23.26 -20.03
C ASP A 377 -2.90 -22.03 -19.28
N ALA A 378 -2.70 -20.90 -19.97
CA ALA A 378 -2.28 -19.64 -19.35
C ALA A 378 -3.32 -19.15 -18.32
N ILE A 379 -4.60 -19.18 -18.65
CA ILE A 379 -5.69 -18.84 -17.73
C ILE A 379 -5.75 -19.82 -16.56
N ARG A 380 -5.59 -21.11 -16.79
CA ARG A 380 -5.53 -22.13 -15.74
C ARG A 380 -4.40 -21.87 -14.75
N ILE A 381 -3.19 -21.54 -15.26
CA ILE A 381 -2.03 -21.22 -14.44
C ILE A 381 -2.26 -19.90 -13.67
N ALA A 382 -2.87 -18.91 -14.29
CA ALA A 382 -3.18 -17.63 -13.63
C ALA A 382 -4.08 -17.81 -12.41
N ASN A 383 -5.07 -18.70 -12.49
CA ASN A 383 -6.00 -19.01 -11.42
C ASN A 383 -5.44 -20.00 -10.37
N ASP A 384 -4.26 -20.59 -10.58
CA ASP A 384 -3.61 -21.48 -9.61
C ASP A 384 -2.86 -20.65 -8.56
N SER A 385 -3.60 -20.04 -7.64
CA SER A 385 -3.13 -19.16 -6.58
C SER A 385 -4.03 -19.22 -5.36
N GLU A 386 -3.47 -18.95 -4.19
CA GLU A 386 -4.22 -18.79 -2.92
C GLU A 386 -4.67 -17.34 -2.65
N TYR A 387 -4.37 -16.42 -3.60
CA TYR A 387 -4.69 -15.00 -3.52
C TYR A 387 -5.91 -14.64 -4.36
#